data_32ee5cc0d604c57e8b092799fe320b01
#
_entry.id   32ee5cc0d604c57e8b092799fe320b01
#
_cell.length_a   1.000
_cell.length_b   1.000
_cell.length_c   1.000
_cell.angle_alpha   90.00
_cell.angle_beta   90.00
_cell.angle_gamma   90.00
#
_symmetry.space_group_name_H-M   'P 1'
#
loop_
_entity.id
_entity.type
_entity.pdbx_description
1 polymer ?
#
loop_
_entity_poly.entity_id
_entity_poly.type
_entity_poly.pdbx_seq_one_letter_code
_entity_poly.pdbx_strand_id
1 'polypeptide(L)'
;MEKTLRDKYLDGLSRIKSLPGETPEELDIQRQAVIQWIQDEENKVKVVIAFSGGKDSVAMVLHALYDLKIPKERIELWHHDIDGHGEALFDWACTPSYCRAFAEAFGLRLITSYRSGGILREMYRQNEPGQDIYYQQEPDGEYLQLKSRGWDSDKNTRLKFPAVEADLMKRWCSAVAKIDVMSKVVNNWSKYDNCNMVIMTGERRQESNKRKGYKEVEKSRNEGKTRRALQWRPIIDWMETDVWAIIEKYKVQPHPCYELGWGRCSCQ
;
A
#
# COMPACT_ATOMS: atom_id res chain seq x y z
N MET A 1 27.40 -10.38 27.26
CA MET A 1 26.43 -9.29 27.06
C MET A 1 25.26 -9.86 26.28
N GLU A 2 24.10 -9.90 26.90
CA GLU A 2 22.89 -10.35 26.24
C GLU A 2 22.53 -9.34 25.15
N LYS A 3 22.28 -9.83 23.91
CA LYS A 3 21.82 -8.97 22.81
C LYS A 3 20.50 -8.34 23.23
N THR A 4 20.39 -7.02 23.08
CA THR A 4 19.14 -6.31 23.32
C THR A 4 18.07 -6.83 22.35
N LEU A 5 16.79 -6.66 22.68
CA LEU A 5 15.67 -6.97 21.76
C LEU A 5 15.86 -6.28 20.40
N ARG A 6 16.43 -5.07 20.41
CA ARG A 6 16.79 -4.32 19.21
C ARG A 6 17.85 -5.03 18.37
N ASP A 7 18.87 -5.63 19.02
CA ASP A 7 19.95 -6.33 18.31
C ASP A 7 19.44 -7.66 17.73
N LYS A 8 18.61 -8.39 18.48
CA LYS A 8 17.94 -9.62 18.02
C LYS A 8 17.05 -9.34 16.80
N TYR A 9 16.34 -8.20 16.83
CA TYR A 9 15.48 -7.72 15.77
C TYR A 9 16.29 -7.31 14.53
N LEU A 10 17.37 -6.54 14.69
CA LEU A 10 18.26 -6.14 13.59
C LEU A 10 18.97 -7.36 12.95
N ASP A 11 19.27 -8.37 13.75
CA ASP A 11 19.79 -9.67 13.30
C ASP A 11 18.72 -10.44 12.50
N GLY A 12 17.47 -10.45 12.96
CA GLY A 12 16.32 -10.99 12.22
C GLY A 12 16.13 -10.31 10.86
N LEU A 13 16.13 -8.97 10.83
CA LEU A 13 16.01 -8.20 9.60
C LEU A 13 17.21 -8.39 8.65
N SER A 14 18.42 -8.60 9.17
CA SER A 14 19.59 -8.88 8.34
C SER A 14 19.48 -10.24 7.63
N ARG A 15 18.84 -11.21 8.28
CA ARG A 15 18.58 -12.56 7.74
C ARG A 15 17.51 -12.55 6.66
N ILE A 16 16.54 -11.62 6.68
CA ILE A 16 15.53 -11.44 5.62
C ILE A 16 16.16 -11.27 4.23
N LYS A 17 17.43 -10.86 4.15
CA LYS A 17 18.14 -10.67 2.88
C LYS A 17 18.61 -11.96 2.17
N SER A 18 18.59 -13.12 2.81
CA SER A 18 19.41 -14.25 2.37
C SER A 18 18.71 -15.59 2.19
N LEU A 19 17.39 -15.72 2.38
CA LEU A 19 16.76 -17.05 2.38
C LEU A 19 15.98 -17.34 1.09
N PRO A 20 16.42 -18.34 0.28
CA PRO A 20 15.56 -19.01 -0.66
C PRO A 20 14.76 -20.11 0.09
N GLY A 21 13.43 -19.95 0.13
CA GLY A 21 12.52 -20.94 0.72
C GLY A 21 12.34 -20.75 2.23
N GLU A 22 11.52 -19.77 2.59
CA GLU A 22 11.13 -19.55 3.98
C GLU A 22 10.26 -20.70 4.46
N THR A 23 10.65 -21.36 5.55
CA THR A 23 9.79 -22.36 6.22
C THR A 23 8.65 -21.66 6.97
N PRO A 24 7.53 -22.36 7.30
CA PRO A 24 6.46 -21.77 8.11
C PRO A 24 6.96 -21.21 9.44
N GLU A 25 7.94 -21.84 10.07
CA GLU A 25 8.55 -21.40 11.31
C GLU A 25 9.36 -20.12 11.14
N GLU A 26 10.11 -20.00 10.04
CA GLU A 26 10.87 -18.79 9.72
C GLU A 26 9.93 -17.61 9.42
N LEU A 27 8.83 -17.85 8.73
CA LEU A 27 7.80 -16.86 8.46
C LEU A 27 7.16 -16.36 9.76
N ASP A 28 6.85 -17.27 10.70
CA ASP A 28 6.29 -16.89 11.99
C ASP A 28 7.26 -16.05 12.81
N ILE A 29 8.54 -16.41 12.85
CA ILE A 29 9.57 -15.60 13.49
C ILE A 29 9.66 -14.20 12.89
N GLN A 30 9.57 -14.08 11.57
CA GLN A 30 9.58 -12.78 10.89
C GLN A 30 8.34 -11.95 11.25
N ARG A 31 7.15 -12.55 11.23
CA ARG A 31 5.89 -11.90 11.63
C ARG A 31 5.97 -11.35 13.04
N GLN A 32 6.38 -12.20 13.98
CA GLN A 32 6.51 -11.81 15.40
C GLN A 32 7.52 -10.67 15.57
N ALA A 33 8.64 -10.72 14.87
CA ALA A 33 9.63 -9.64 14.91
C ALA A 33 9.06 -8.30 14.39
N VAL A 34 8.29 -8.32 13.30
CA VAL A 34 7.64 -7.09 12.76
C VAL A 34 6.58 -6.59 13.72
N ILE A 35 5.75 -7.47 14.28
CA ILE A 35 4.70 -7.11 15.25
C ILE A 35 5.32 -6.46 16.49
N GLN A 36 6.33 -7.09 17.08
CA GLN A 36 7.04 -6.55 18.24
C GLN A 36 7.66 -5.18 17.93
N TRP A 37 8.26 -5.02 16.75
CA TRP A 37 8.81 -3.74 16.32
C TRP A 37 7.75 -2.64 16.24
N ILE A 38 6.59 -2.97 15.69
CA ILE A 38 5.47 -2.02 15.61
C ILE A 38 4.92 -1.69 17.01
N GLN A 39 4.79 -2.69 17.88
CA GLN A 39 4.20 -2.52 19.21
C GLN A 39 5.13 -1.81 20.20
N ASP A 40 6.43 -1.88 20.00
CA ASP A 40 7.40 -1.18 20.83
C ASP A 40 7.26 0.35 20.66
N GLU A 41 6.90 1.01 21.76
CA GLU A 41 6.65 2.45 21.79
C GLU A 41 7.90 3.29 21.48
N GLU A 42 9.08 2.79 21.83
CA GLU A 42 10.35 3.49 21.58
C GLU A 42 10.63 3.60 20.07
N ASN A 43 10.22 2.61 19.28
CA ASN A 43 10.48 2.58 17.84
C ASN A 43 9.60 3.54 17.05
N LYS A 44 8.47 3.97 17.59
CA LYS A 44 7.52 4.91 16.94
C LYS A 44 7.22 4.56 15.49
N VAL A 45 7.09 3.26 15.21
CA VAL A 45 6.88 2.77 13.84
C VAL A 45 5.56 3.29 13.28
N LYS A 46 5.59 3.88 12.10
CA LYS A 46 4.40 4.26 11.32
C LYS A 46 3.98 3.09 10.44
N VAL A 47 2.71 2.74 10.48
CA VAL A 47 2.14 1.69 9.64
C VAL A 47 1.28 2.33 8.56
N VAL A 48 1.76 2.31 7.34
CA VAL A 48 1.07 2.85 6.17
C VAL A 48 0.42 1.69 5.42
N ILE A 49 -0.90 1.70 5.34
CA ILE A 49 -1.66 0.65 4.67
C ILE A 49 -2.16 1.17 3.32
N ALA A 50 -1.73 0.56 2.22
CA ALA A 50 -2.26 0.84 0.89
C ALA A 50 -3.73 0.41 0.82
N PHE A 51 -4.65 1.38 0.80
CA PHE A 51 -6.07 1.16 0.94
C PHE A 51 -6.83 1.57 -0.31
N SER A 52 -7.36 0.59 -1.03
CA SER A 52 -8.11 0.80 -2.27
C SER A 52 -9.64 0.67 -2.10
N GLY A 53 -10.12 0.37 -0.89
CA GLY A 53 -11.52 0.03 -0.65
C GLY A 53 -11.93 -1.38 -1.12
N GLY A 54 -11.08 -2.09 -1.85
CA GLY A 54 -11.35 -3.46 -2.27
C GLY A 54 -11.21 -4.47 -1.13
N LYS A 55 -11.87 -5.65 -1.28
CA LYS A 55 -11.97 -6.69 -0.26
C LYS A 55 -10.62 -7.05 0.40
N ASP A 56 -9.56 -7.16 -0.39
CA ASP A 56 -8.24 -7.56 0.12
C ASP A 56 -7.63 -6.45 1.01
N SER A 57 -7.78 -5.18 0.66
CA SER A 57 -7.33 -4.07 1.48
C SER A 57 -8.18 -3.89 2.74
N VAL A 58 -9.48 -4.13 2.67
CA VAL A 58 -10.39 -4.15 3.83
C VAL A 58 -10.00 -5.27 4.78
N ALA A 59 -9.86 -6.49 4.28
CA ALA A 59 -9.44 -7.65 5.08
C ALA A 59 -8.08 -7.42 5.76
N MET A 60 -7.13 -6.83 5.06
CA MET A 60 -5.81 -6.50 5.61
C MET A 60 -5.91 -5.50 6.77
N VAL A 61 -6.75 -4.46 6.67
CA VAL A 61 -6.96 -3.50 7.77
C VAL A 61 -7.61 -4.20 8.98
N LEU A 62 -8.63 -5.02 8.75
CA LEU A 62 -9.28 -5.78 9.83
C LEU A 62 -8.31 -6.73 10.52
N HIS A 63 -7.49 -7.44 9.74
CA HIS A 63 -6.43 -8.30 10.27
C HIS A 63 -5.41 -7.51 11.09
N ALA A 64 -4.96 -6.36 10.58
CA ALA A 64 -4.03 -5.49 11.30
C ALA A 64 -4.58 -5.02 12.65
N LEU A 65 -5.85 -4.62 12.70
CA LEU A 65 -6.48 -4.11 13.91
C LEU A 65 -6.77 -5.20 14.95
N TYR A 66 -7.35 -6.32 14.52
CA TYR A 66 -7.98 -7.25 15.43
C TYR A 66 -7.16 -8.51 15.68
N ASP A 67 -6.46 -9.03 14.69
CA ASP A 67 -5.66 -10.24 14.85
C ASP A 67 -4.21 -9.89 15.22
N LEU A 68 -3.58 -8.94 14.51
CA LEU A 68 -2.22 -8.47 14.80
C LEU A 68 -2.17 -7.44 15.92
N LYS A 69 -3.33 -6.86 16.31
CA LYS A 69 -3.46 -5.87 17.38
C LYS A 69 -2.53 -4.66 17.23
N ILE A 70 -2.39 -4.17 16.00
CA ILE A 70 -1.61 -2.97 15.73
C ILE A 70 -2.37 -1.76 16.30
N PRO A 71 -1.73 -0.90 17.11
CA PRO A 71 -2.36 0.29 17.65
C PRO A 71 -2.89 1.22 16.56
N LYS A 72 -4.13 1.68 16.69
CA LYS A 72 -4.79 2.52 15.67
C LYS A 72 -4.03 3.79 15.35
N GLU A 73 -3.44 4.41 16.36
CA GLU A 73 -2.67 5.65 16.27
C GLU A 73 -1.40 5.50 15.44
N ARG A 74 -0.96 4.27 15.17
CA ARG A 74 0.17 3.98 14.30
C ARG A 74 -0.24 3.75 12.86
N ILE A 75 -1.54 3.48 12.62
CA ILE A 75 -2.07 3.13 11.31
C ILE A 75 -2.49 4.39 10.55
N GLU A 76 -2.06 4.46 9.31
CA GLU A 76 -2.48 5.47 8.34
C GLU A 76 -2.88 4.75 7.05
N LEU A 77 -4.13 4.94 6.64
CA LEU A 77 -4.62 4.43 5.37
C LEU A 77 -4.23 5.37 4.24
N TRP A 78 -3.73 4.83 3.13
CA TRP A 78 -3.40 5.61 1.95
C TRP A 78 -4.21 5.14 0.75
N HIS A 79 -5.09 6.02 0.30
CA HIS A 79 -5.86 5.86 -0.92
C HIS A 79 -5.20 6.61 -2.07
N HIS A 80 -5.02 5.93 -3.20
CA HIS A 80 -4.52 6.54 -4.42
C HIS A 80 -5.66 6.65 -5.41
N ASP A 81 -6.13 7.88 -5.67
CA ASP A 81 -7.09 8.16 -6.72
C ASP A 81 -6.40 7.99 -8.07
N ILE A 82 -6.79 6.95 -8.79
CA ILE A 82 -6.16 6.56 -10.07
C ILE A 82 -6.70 7.34 -11.26
N ASP A 83 -7.83 8.01 -11.11
CA ASP A 83 -8.41 8.90 -12.12
C ASP A 83 -7.87 10.33 -11.98
N GLY A 84 -7.03 10.58 -10.94
CA GLY A 84 -6.26 11.81 -10.81
C GLY A 84 -7.11 13.04 -10.52
N HIS A 85 -8.15 12.86 -9.71
CA HIS A 85 -9.12 13.88 -9.31
C HIS A 85 -9.97 14.39 -10.48
N GLY A 86 -10.15 13.54 -11.49
CA GLY A 86 -11.00 13.77 -12.65
C GLY A 86 -12.31 12.97 -12.59
N GLU A 87 -12.92 12.77 -13.75
CA GLU A 87 -14.08 11.88 -13.89
C GLU A 87 -13.67 10.43 -13.62
N ALA A 88 -14.48 9.68 -12.88
CA ALA A 88 -14.26 8.28 -12.61
C ALA A 88 -14.39 7.45 -13.91
N LEU A 89 -13.27 6.90 -14.36
CA LEU A 89 -13.18 6.10 -15.57
C LEU A 89 -12.53 4.73 -15.32
N PHE A 90 -11.49 4.69 -14.48
CA PHE A 90 -10.75 3.46 -14.15
C PHE A 90 -11.06 2.96 -12.75
N ASP A 91 -11.72 3.75 -11.93
CA ASP A 91 -12.24 3.35 -10.62
C ASP A 91 -13.72 3.72 -10.51
N TRP A 92 -14.39 3.20 -9.50
CA TRP A 92 -15.79 3.49 -9.23
C TRP A 92 -15.94 4.89 -8.62
N ALA A 93 -16.93 5.64 -9.06
CA ALA A 93 -17.21 6.98 -8.53
C ALA A 93 -17.47 6.97 -7.00
N CYS A 94 -17.92 5.84 -6.44
CA CYS A 94 -18.15 5.68 -5.01
C CYS A 94 -16.91 5.25 -4.21
N THR A 95 -15.79 4.89 -4.84
CA THR A 95 -14.59 4.40 -4.11
C THR A 95 -14.05 5.42 -3.10
N PRO A 96 -13.88 6.72 -3.43
CA PRO A 96 -13.38 7.69 -2.45
C PRO A 96 -14.30 7.85 -1.25
N SER A 97 -15.63 7.91 -1.46
CA SER A 97 -16.60 8.02 -0.37
C SER A 97 -16.66 6.75 0.48
N TYR A 98 -16.57 5.58 -0.13
CA TYR A 98 -16.45 4.31 0.59
C TYR A 98 -15.18 4.26 1.47
N CYS A 99 -14.03 4.63 0.92
CA CYS A 99 -12.78 4.66 1.68
C CYS A 99 -12.85 5.62 2.87
N ARG A 100 -13.47 6.79 2.68
CA ARG A 100 -13.69 7.76 3.77
C ARG A 100 -14.62 7.19 4.85
N ALA A 101 -15.79 6.69 4.48
CA ALA A 101 -16.73 6.10 5.41
C ALA A 101 -16.13 4.93 6.21
N PHE A 102 -15.33 4.09 5.56
CA PHE A 102 -14.59 3.02 6.22
C PHE A 102 -13.59 3.57 7.26
N ALA A 103 -12.77 4.55 6.86
CA ALA A 103 -11.78 5.14 7.76
C ALA A 103 -12.44 5.78 8.98
N GLU A 104 -13.54 6.52 8.78
CA GLU A 104 -14.33 7.14 9.85
C GLU A 104 -14.93 6.08 10.80
N ALA A 105 -15.54 5.02 10.25
CA ALA A 105 -16.15 3.95 11.04
C ALA A 105 -15.15 3.24 11.96
N PHE A 106 -13.89 3.10 11.52
CA PHE A 106 -12.83 2.47 12.30
C PHE A 106 -11.97 3.46 13.10
N GLY A 107 -12.20 4.77 12.96
CA GLY A 107 -11.41 5.82 13.60
C GLY A 107 -9.95 5.81 13.12
N LEU A 108 -9.74 5.60 11.83
CA LEU A 108 -8.43 5.56 11.20
C LEU A 108 -8.20 6.82 10.36
N ARG A 109 -6.95 7.21 10.29
CA ARG A 109 -6.53 8.34 9.45
C ARG A 109 -6.46 7.89 7.99
N LEU A 110 -7.16 8.59 7.10
CA LEU A 110 -7.12 8.37 5.65
C LEU A 110 -6.37 9.52 4.97
N ILE A 111 -5.36 9.21 4.18
CA ILE A 111 -4.64 10.15 3.33
C ILE A 111 -4.94 9.80 1.87
N THR A 112 -5.34 10.79 1.11
CA THR A 112 -5.55 10.65 -0.33
C THR A 112 -4.42 11.29 -1.10
N SER A 113 -4.02 10.67 -2.19
CA SER A 113 -3.03 11.20 -3.12
C SER A 113 -3.32 10.75 -4.56
N TYR A 114 -2.87 11.53 -5.52
CA TYR A 114 -3.05 11.22 -6.93
C TYR A 114 -1.97 11.87 -7.81
N ARG A 115 -1.77 11.33 -9.00
CA ARG A 115 -1.06 12.00 -10.08
C ARG A 115 -2.08 12.76 -10.93
N SER A 116 -1.84 14.02 -11.24
CA SER A 116 -2.75 14.85 -12.00
C SER A 116 -3.18 14.18 -13.31
N GLY A 117 -4.49 14.13 -13.55
CA GLY A 117 -5.10 13.47 -14.69
C GLY A 117 -4.98 11.95 -14.73
N GLY A 118 -4.43 11.33 -13.69
CA GLY A 118 -4.43 9.90 -13.46
C GLY A 118 -3.94 9.02 -14.60
N ILE A 119 -4.54 7.83 -14.68
CA ILE A 119 -4.24 6.84 -15.73
C ILE A 119 -4.58 7.38 -17.13
N LEU A 120 -5.69 8.10 -17.27
CA LEU A 120 -6.13 8.60 -18.57
C LEU A 120 -5.10 9.54 -19.18
N ARG A 121 -4.64 10.52 -18.43
CA ARG A 121 -3.64 11.48 -18.88
C ARG A 121 -2.32 10.80 -19.23
N GLU A 122 -1.88 9.86 -18.42
CA GLU A 122 -0.67 9.09 -18.68
C GLU A 122 -0.80 8.19 -19.92
N MET A 123 -1.99 7.63 -20.16
CA MET A 123 -2.27 6.80 -21.33
C MET A 123 -2.07 7.58 -22.64
N TYR A 124 -2.48 8.86 -22.67
CA TYR A 124 -2.37 9.73 -23.83
C TYR A 124 -1.08 10.56 -23.87
N ARG A 125 -0.17 10.37 -22.93
CA ARG A 125 1.08 11.12 -22.88
C ARG A 125 1.90 10.94 -24.16
N GLN A 126 2.21 12.08 -24.83
CA GLN A 126 2.96 12.12 -26.08
C GLN A 126 3.99 13.24 -26.04
N ASN A 127 5.28 12.90 -25.97
CA ASN A 127 6.40 13.83 -25.91
C ASN A 127 6.24 14.90 -24.81
N GLU A 128 5.77 14.47 -23.65
CA GLU A 128 5.50 15.33 -22.50
C GLU A 128 6.13 14.75 -21.23
N PRO A 129 6.39 15.60 -20.21
CA PRO A 129 6.81 15.12 -18.89
C PRO A 129 5.67 14.40 -18.18
N GLY A 130 6.00 13.62 -17.17
CA GLY A 130 5.02 13.06 -16.23
C GLY A 130 4.35 14.18 -15.44
N GLN A 131 3.11 13.96 -15.03
CA GLN A 131 2.32 14.95 -14.33
C GLN A 131 2.69 15.05 -12.84
N ASP A 132 2.40 16.20 -12.23
CA ASP A 132 2.61 16.46 -10.82
C ASP A 132 1.77 15.53 -9.93
N ILE A 133 2.24 15.31 -8.72
CA ILE A 133 1.54 14.54 -7.71
C ILE A 133 0.92 15.49 -6.68
N TYR A 134 -0.27 15.18 -6.26
CA TYR A 134 -0.99 15.87 -5.21
C TYR A 134 -1.28 14.92 -4.06
N TYR A 135 -1.16 15.40 -2.82
CA TYR A 135 -1.39 14.60 -1.64
C TYR A 135 -1.90 15.45 -0.48
N GLN A 136 -2.70 14.85 0.36
CA GLN A 136 -3.16 15.47 1.61
C GLN A 136 -2.17 15.17 2.73
N GLN A 137 -1.99 16.12 3.64
CA GLN A 137 -1.24 15.89 4.89
C GLN A 137 -2.14 15.51 6.05
N GLU A 138 -3.38 15.95 6.01
CA GLU A 138 -4.43 15.62 6.97
C GLU A 138 -5.66 15.10 6.22
N PRO A 139 -6.47 14.23 6.86
CA PRO A 139 -7.75 13.81 6.29
C PRO A 139 -8.59 15.04 5.92
N ASP A 140 -9.17 15.01 4.72
CA ASP A 140 -9.98 16.10 4.14
C ASP A 140 -9.29 17.48 4.07
N GLY A 141 -7.97 17.52 4.28
CA GLY A 141 -7.14 18.72 4.14
C GLY A 141 -6.90 19.12 2.68
N GLU A 142 -6.32 20.29 2.51
CA GLU A 142 -5.91 20.76 1.18
C GLU A 142 -4.84 19.85 0.57
N TYR A 143 -4.88 19.75 -0.77
CA TYR A 143 -3.87 19.02 -1.51
C TYR A 143 -2.60 19.86 -1.71
N LEU A 144 -1.48 19.32 -1.29
CA LEU A 144 -0.17 19.88 -1.59
C LEU A 144 0.37 19.30 -2.90
N GLN A 145 1.00 20.17 -3.67
CA GLN A 145 1.59 19.81 -4.96
C GLN A 145 3.05 19.37 -4.80
N LEU A 146 3.36 18.21 -5.33
CA LEU A 146 4.72 17.75 -5.53
C LEU A 146 5.03 17.76 -7.03
N LYS A 147 5.84 18.72 -7.46
CA LYS A 147 6.21 18.88 -8.87
C LYS A 147 6.99 17.69 -9.41
N SER A 148 6.73 17.36 -10.66
CA SER A 148 7.48 16.36 -11.40
C SER A 148 8.97 16.72 -11.44
N ARG A 149 9.84 15.76 -11.10
CA ARG A 149 11.31 15.94 -11.03
C ARG A 149 12.04 14.67 -11.48
N GLY A 150 13.32 14.86 -11.87
CA GLY A 150 14.15 13.76 -12.32
C GLY A 150 13.62 13.14 -13.60
N TRP A 151 13.65 11.82 -13.71
CA TRP A 151 13.19 11.07 -14.88
C TRP A 151 11.70 11.33 -15.24
N ASP A 152 10.86 11.77 -14.29
CA ASP A 152 9.47 12.15 -14.54
C ASP A 152 9.34 13.48 -15.25
N SER A 153 10.34 14.36 -15.12
CA SER A 153 10.37 15.64 -15.85
C SER A 153 10.83 15.51 -17.30
N ASP A 154 11.39 14.36 -17.66
CA ASP A 154 11.81 14.10 -19.04
C ASP A 154 10.60 13.86 -19.94
N LYS A 155 10.66 14.43 -21.12
CA LYS A 155 9.64 14.20 -22.15
C LYS A 155 9.67 12.74 -22.58
N ASN A 156 8.50 12.11 -22.54
CA ASN A 156 8.35 10.71 -22.92
C ASN A 156 6.99 10.49 -23.58
N THR A 157 6.83 9.37 -24.25
CA THR A 157 5.59 8.97 -24.93
C THR A 157 5.12 7.63 -24.38
N ARG A 158 3.84 7.54 -24.03
CA ARG A 158 3.23 6.26 -23.66
C ARG A 158 2.31 5.75 -24.76
N LEU A 159 1.25 6.46 -25.08
CA LEU A 159 0.25 6.10 -26.11
C LEU A 159 -0.12 4.60 -26.04
N LYS A 160 -0.42 4.12 -24.84
CA LYS A 160 -0.65 2.71 -24.59
C LYS A 160 -1.75 2.52 -23.56
N PHE A 161 -2.74 1.68 -23.87
CA PHE A 161 -3.78 1.26 -22.94
C PHE A 161 -3.19 0.41 -21.78
N PRO A 162 -3.71 0.53 -20.55
CA PRO A 162 -3.30 -0.34 -19.45
C PRO A 162 -3.60 -1.81 -19.75
N ALA A 163 -2.62 -2.68 -19.59
CA ALA A 163 -2.82 -4.11 -19.78
C ALA A 163 -3.29 -4.79 -18.49
N VAL A 164 -4.23 -5.72 -18.61
CA VAL A 164 -4.59 -6.65 -17.54
C VAL A 164 -3.49 -7.73 -17.49
N GLU A 165 -2.47 -7.49 -16.68
CA GLU A 165 -1.27 -8.32 -16.60
C GLU A 165 -0.74 -8.36 -15.16
N ALA A 166 -0.18 -9.50 -14.75
CA ALA A 166 0.45 -9.62 -13.44
C ALA A 166 1.82 -8.91 -13.36
N ASP A 167 2.49 -8.77 -14.51
CA ASP A 167 3.78 -8.10 -14.60
C ASP A 167 3.66 -6.58 -14.48
N LEU A 168 4.27 -6.00 -13.45
CA LEU A 168 4.27 -4.54 -13.22
C LEU A 168 4.97 -3.76 -14.34
N MET A 169 5.91 -4.37 -15.07
CA MET A 169 6.56 -3.74 -16.22
C MET A 169 5.56 -3.53 -17.36
N LYS A 170 4.62 -4.45 -17.52
CA LYS A 170 3.55 -4.37 -18.53
C LYS A 170 2.34 -3.58 -17.99
N ARG A 171 2.00 -3.78 -16.70
CA ARG A 171 0.93 -3.07 -16.00
C ARG A 171 1.43 -1.72 -15.45
N TRP A 172 1.81 -0.84 -16.36
CA TRP A 172 2.37 0.47 -16.03
C TRP A 172 1.45 1.34 -15.16
N CYS A 173 0.13 1.16 -15.26
CA CYS A 173 -0.86 1.95 -14.51
C CYS A 173 -0.65 1.85 -12.99
N SER A 174 -0.37 0.65 -12.46
CA SER A 174 -0.11 0.49 -11.04
C SER A 174 1.19 1.16 -10.60
N ALA A 175 2.22 1.13 -11.43
CA ALA A 175 3.47 1.83 -11.14
C ALA A 175 3.21 3.34 -11.06
N VAL A 176 2.63 3.93 -12.11
CA VAL A 176 2.49 5.38 -12.28
C VAL A 176 1.46 5.98 -11.33
N ALA A 177 0.29 5.34 -11.16
CA ALA A 177 -0.82 5.92 -10.42
C ALA A 177 -0.82 5.56 -8.91
N LYS A 178 -0.06 4.55 -8.49
CA LYS A 178 -0.06 4.08 -7.08
C LYS A 178 1.36 4.05 -6.51
N ILE A 179 2.23 3.16 -7.01
CA ILE A 179 3.53 2.86 -6.39
C ILE A 179 4.46 4.07 -6.41
N ASP A 180 4.57 4.75 -7.56
CA ASP A 180 5.44 5.92 -7.70
C ASP A 180 4.86 7.13 -6.96
N VAL A 181 3.52 7.27 -6.93
CA VAL A 181 2.85 8.31 -6.15
C VAL A 181 3.21 8.17 -4.68
N MET A 182 2.99 6.99 -4.07
CA MET A 182 3.35 6.75 -2.68
C MET A 182 4.86 7.00 -2.44
N SER A 183 5.73 6.41 -3.25
CA SER A 183 7.17 6.53 -3.05
C SER A 183 7.66 7.98 -3.12
N LYS A 184 7.14 8.77 -4.05
CA LYS A 184 7.51 10.18 -4.18
C LYS A 184 7.01 10.99 -3.00
N VAL A 185 5.78 10.79 -2.55
CA VAL A 185 5.25 11.50 -1.39
C VAL A 185 6.05 11.13 -0.14
N VAL A 186 6.27 9.84 0.14
CA VAL A 186 7.07 9.39 1.27
C VAL A 186 8.49 9.98 1.26
N ASN A 187 9.10 10.13 0.10
CA ASN A 187 10.46 10.65 -0.03
C ASN A 187 10.56 12.18 0.04
N ASN A 188 9.45 12.92 -0.05
CA ASN A 188 9.43 14.38 -0.06
C ASN A 188 8.60 14.99 1.06
N TRP A 189 7.95 14.20 1.88
CA TRP A 189 7.21 14.66 3.04
C TRP A 189 8.01 14.44 4.32
N SER A 190 8.40 15.54 4.97
CA SER A 190 9.25 15.53 6.18
C SER A 190 8.71 14.67 7.33
N LYS A 191 7.40 14.40 7.35
CA LYS A 191 6.76 13.46 8.29
C LYS A 191 7.45 12.08 8.30
N TYR A 192 8.02 11.66 7.16
CA TYR A 192 8.67 10.36 7.00
C TYR A 192 10.19 10.44 7.03
N ASP A 193 10.76 11.60 7.36
CA ASP A 193 12.19 11.71 7.61
C ASP A 193 12.54 11.14 8.98
N ASN A 194 13.71 10.51 9.06
CA ASN A 194 14.23 9.93 10.31
C ASN A 194 13.21 9.04 11.06
N CYS A 195 12.42 8.26 10.34
CA CYS A 195 11.39 7.42 10.93
C CYS A 195 11.56 5.93 10.62
N ASN A 196 10.92 5.13 11.44
CA ASN A 196 10.66 3.72 11.19
C ASN A 196 9.27 3.59 10.58
N MET A 197 9.12 2.78 9.52
CA MET A 197 7.82 2.56 8.90
C MET A 197 7.65 1.15 8.35
N VAL A 198 6.41 0.70 8.34
CA VAL A 198 5.98 -0.52 7.65
C VAL A 198 4.93 -0.13 6.61
N ILE A 199 5.15 -0.51 5.37
CA ILE A 199 4.15 -0.35 4.30
C ILE A 199 3.47 -1.70 4.13
N MET A 200 2.17 -1.74 4.40
CA MET A 200 1.36 -2.95 4.24
C MET A 200 0.59 -2.90 2.92
N THR A 201 0.60 -4.02 2.21
CA THR A 201 -0.13 -4.20 0.96
C THR A 201 -0.85 -5.55 0.93
N GLY A 202 -2.05 -5.56 0.34
CA GLY A 202 -2.96 -6.71 0.36
C GLY A 202 -2.80 -7.66 -0.83
N GLU A 203 -1.58 -7.83 -1.38
CA GLU A 203 -1.34 -8.84 -2.41
C GLU A 203 -1.43 -10.25 -1.83
N ARG A 204 -2.01 -11.17 -2.61
CA ARG A 204 -2.09 -12.60 -2.27
C ARG A 204 -1.44 -13.48 -3.34
N ARG A 205 -0.77 -14.54 -2.92
CA ARG A 205 -0.14 -15.51 -3.85
C ARG A 205 -1.16 -16.19 -4.76
N GLN A 206 -2.40 -16.33 -4.30
CA GLN A 206 -3.51 -16.89 -5.08
C GLN A 206 -3.83 -16.09 -6.35
N GLU A 207 -3.58 -14.79 -6.36
CA GLU A 207 -4.02 -13.91 -7.44
C GLU A 207 -3.24 -14.08 -8.75
N SER A 208 -1.99 -14.53 -8.70
CA SER A 208 -1.20 -14.76 -9.92
C SER A 208 0.08 -15.56 -9.67
N ASN A 209 0.60 -16.21 -10.73
CA ASN A 209 1.86 -16.95 -10.67
C ASN A 209 3.06 -16.06 -10.28
N LYS A 210 3.09 -14.80 -10.68
CA LYS A 210 4.18 -13.87 -10.30
C LYS A 210 4.16 -13.57 -8.80
N ARG A 211 2.98 -13.45 -8.19
CA ARG A 211 2.84 -13.19 -6.76
C ARG A 211 3.19 -14.38 -5.88
N LYS A 212 3.21 -15.59 -6.42
CA LYS A 212 3.69 -16.80 -5.70
C LYS A 212 5.13 -16.65 -5.21
N GLY A 213 5.96 -15.89 -5.93
CA GLY A 213 7.34 -15.61 -5.54
C GLY A 213 7.54 -14.38 -4.64
N TYR A 214 6.45 -13.71 -4.21
CA TYR A 214 6.60 -12.54 -3.33
C TYR A 214 6.90 -12.99 -1.90
N LYS A 215 7.85 -12.30 -1.29
CA LYS A 215 8.11 -12.44 0.14
C LYS A 215 7.01 -11.78 0.95
N GLU A 216 6.72 -12.34 2.11
CA GLU A 216 5.78 -11.71 3.04
C GLU A 216 6.37 -10.42 3.61
N VAL A 217 7.60 -10.49 4.10
CA VAL A 217 8.32 -9.32 4.61
C VAL A 217 9.60 -9.11 3.78
N GLU A 218 9.80 -7.90 3.33
CA GLU A 218 11.02 -7.51 2.63
C GLU A 218 11.37 -6.05 2.89
N LYS A 219 12.58 -5.67 2.52
CA LYS A 219 13.01 -4.28 2.56
C LYS A 219 12.16 -3.47 1.56
N SER A 220 11.56 -2.37 2.03
CA SER A 220 10.79 -1.49 1.15
C SER A 220 11.70 -0.72 0.19
N ARG A 221 11.17 -0.40 -1.00
CA ARG A 221 11.80 0.56 -1.92
C ARG A 221 11.95 1.97 -1.34
N ASN A 222 11.16 2.29 -0.31
CA ASN A 222 11.20 3.56 0.41
C ASN A 222 12.22 3.59 1.55
N GLU A 223 12.98 2.54 1.74
CA GLU A 223 14.12 2.54 2.65
C GLU A 223 15.17 3.57 2.21
N GLY A 224 15.69 4.34 3.14
CA GLY A 224 16.66 5.39 2.87
C GLY A 224 17.78 5.42 3.92
N LYS A 225 18.67 6.42 3.81
CA LYS A 225 19.78 6.58 4.77
C LYS A 225 19.27 6.88 6.18
N THR A 226 18.22 7.66 6.29
CA THR A 226 17.64 8.14 7.55
C THR A 226 16.33 7.43 7.92
N ARG A 227 15.71 6.71 6.98
CA ARG A 227 14.45 6.02 7.17
C ARG A 227 14.63 4.52 7.07
N ARG A 228 14.07 3.78 8.02
CA ARG A 228 13.93 2.32 7.94
C ARG A 228 12.51 1.99 7.48
N ALA A 229 12.39 1.29 6.37
CA ALA A 229 11.11 0.96 5.78
C ALA A 229 11.04 -0.51 5.37
N LEU A 230 10.02 -1.22 5.88
CA LEU A 230 9.68 -2.57 5.47
C LEU A 230 8.44 -2.56 4.59
N GLN A 231 8.41 -3.48 3.64
CA GLN A 231 7.23 -3.91 2.92
C GLN A 231 6.71 -5.17 3.59
N TRP A 232 5.46 -5.19 4.02
CA TRP A 232 4.82 -6.36 4.63
C TRP A 232 3.51 -6.70 3.92
N ARG A 233 3.31 -7.97 3.61
CA ARG A 233 2.11 -8.52 2.99
C ARG A 233 1.47 -9.54 3.94
N PRO A 234 0.80 -9.10 5.00
CA PRO A 234 0.38 -9.99 6.09
C PRO A 234 -0.67 -11.01 5.67
N ILE A 235 -1.37 -10.79 4.57
CA ILE A 235 -2.38 -11.70 4.03
C ILE A 235 -1.91 -12.42 2.75
N ILE A 236 -0.59 -12.52 2.54
CA ILE A 236 -0.01 -13.03 1.28
C ILE A 236 -0.45 -14.46 0.96
N ASP A 237 -0.63 -15.29 1.97
CA ASP A 237 -1.01 -16.69 1.86
C ASP A 237 -2.53 -16.96 2.02
N TRP A 238 -3.31 -15.89 2.22
CA TRP A 238 -4.75 -16.04 2.38
C TRP A 238 -5.43 -16.45 1.09
N MET A 239 -6.40 -17.35 1.23
CA MET A 239 -7.34 -17.66 0.17
C MET A 239 -8.43 -16.58 0.11
N GLU A 240 -9.16 -16.51 -1.00
CA GLU A 240 -10.27 -15.55 -1.12
C GLU A 240 -11.36 -15.78 -0.08
N THR A 241 -11.55 -17.04 0.33
CA THR A 241 -12.46 -17.43 1.41
C THR A 241 -12.08 -16.79 2.74
N ASP A 242 -10.77 -16.70 3.05
CA ASP A 242 -10.29 -16.08 4.30
C ASP A 242 -10.55 -14.57 4.30
N VAL A 243 -10.39 -13.94 3.13
CA VAL A 243 -10.69 -12.53 2.94
C VAL A 243 -12.16 -12.23 3.21
N TRP A 244 -13.07 -13.04 2.67
CA TRP A 244 -14.50 -12.86 2.93
C TRP A 244 -14.89 -13.22 4.35
N ALA A 245 -14.29 -14.25 4.93
CA ALA A 245 -14.56 -14.68 6.30
C ALA A 245 -14.27 -13.58 7.34
N ILE A 246 -13.17 -12.84 7.20
CA ILE A 246 -12.86 -11.75 8.13
C ILE A 246 -13.81 -10.55 7.93
N ILE A 247 -14.17 -10.22 6.69
CA ILE A 247 -15.13 -9.14 6.39
C ILE A 247 -16.49 -9.46 7.01
N GLU A 248 -16.97 -10.70 6.86
CA GLU A 248 -18.23 -11.18 7.45
C GLU A 248 -18.14 -11.21 8.98
N LYS A 249 -17.07 -11.74 9.55
CA LYS A 249 -16.82 -11.81 10.99
C LYS A 249 -17.00 -10.45 11.67
N TYR A 250 -16.50 -9.40 11.05
CA TYR A 250 -16.59 -8.03 11.58
C TYR A 250 -17.78 -7.25 11.02
N LYS A 251 -18.64 -7.88 10.23
CA LYS A 251 -19.86 -7.29 9.65
C LYS A 251 -19.59 -5.98 8.89
N VAL A 252 -18.50 -5.95 8.16
CA VAL A 252 -18.14 -4.78 7.35
C VAL A 252 -18.88 -4.86 6.02
N GLN A 253 -19.57 -3.77 5.68
CA GLN A 253 -20.18 -3.64 4.34
C GLN A 253 -19.06 -3.60 3.29
N PRO A 254 -18.99 -4.53 2.35
CA PRO A 254 -18.00 -4.48 1.29
C PRO A 254 -18.30 -3.36 0.29
N HIS A 255 -17.32 -3.01 -0.53
CA HIS A 255 -17.50 -2.02 -1.59
C HIS A 255 -18.68 -2.42 -2.51
N PRO A 256 -19.54 -1.46 -2.93
CA PRO A 256 -20.76 -1.75 -3.70
C PRO A 256 -20.53 -2.55 -5.00
N CYS A 257 -19.34 -2.48 -5.59
CA CYS A 257 -19.03 -3.27 -6.79
C CYS A 257 -19.22 -4.78 -6.61
N TYR A 258 -19.05 -5.30 -5.39
CA TYR A 258 -19.23 -6.73 -5.12
C TYR A 258 -20.70 -7.14 -5.12
N GLU A 259 -21.62 -6.24 -4.72
CA GLU A 259 -23.07 -6.45 -4.82
C GLU A 259 -23.55 -6.49 -6.27
N LEU A 260 -22.82 -5.80 -7.15
CA LEU A 260 -23.06 -5.83 -8.60
C LEU A 260 -22.45 -7.07 -9.28
N GLY A 261 -21.86 -7.99 -8.51
CA GLY A 261 -21.29 -9.24 -9.02
C GLY A 261 -19.84 -9.13 -9.53
N TRP A 262 -19.16 -8.01 -9.30
CA TRP A 262 -17.75 -7.87 -9.70
C TRP A 262 -16.82 -8.60 -8.73
N GLY A 263 -15.84 -9.31 -9.26
CA GLY A 263 -14.85 -10.01 -8.44
C GLY A 263 -13.73 -9.09 -7.88
N ARG A 264 -13.61 -7.86 -8.40
CA ARG A 264 -12.57 -6.89 -8.04
C ARG A 264 -13.11 -5.47 -8.00
N CYS A 265 -12.62 -4.67 -7.05
CA CYS A 265 -13.05 -3.28 -6.89
C CYS A 265 -12.36 -2.34 -7.89
N SER A 266 -11.06 -2.42 -8.10
CA SER A 266 -10.33 -1.47 -8.92
C SER A 266 -9.88 -2.04 -10.26
N CYS A 267 -9.67 -1.15 -11.24
CA CYS A 267 -9.33 -1.44 -12.63
C CYS A 267 -10.49 -2.16 -13.37
N GLN A 268 -11.53 -1.41 -13.60
CA GLN A 268 -12.65 -1.82 -14.46
C GLN A 268 -12.19 -2.14 -15.89
#